data_57d994e46948c13e9f869dd9cd0f4584
#
_entry.id   57d994e46948c13e9f869dd9cd0f4584
#
_cell.length_a   1.000
_cell.length_b   1.000
_cell.length_c   1.000
_cell.angle_alpha   90.00
_cell.angle_beta   90.00
_cell.angle_gamma   90.00
#
_symmetry.space_group_name_H-M   'P 1'
#
loop_
_entity.id
_entity.type
_entity.pdbx_description
1 polymer ?
#
loop_
_entity_poly.entity_id
_entity_poly.type
_entity_poly.pdbx_seq_one_letter_code
_entity_poly.pdbx_strand_id
1 'polypeptide(L)'
;AFLGKGWEREAETLQHAGFVVSHQNFAEDYIEVLQTHDIQLTPIAVGTGTKGKVLDAIANGLLVVGTPGALENIAVEHGKSCLLYHSPHELVTMLATIPQHVSDYERMAEAGREQVLAHHQCLAIVHKLFHWDISSVE
;
A
#
# COMPACT_ATOMS: atom_id res chain seq x y z
N ALA A 1 1.88 4.05 12.65
CA ALA A 1 2.51 5.33 12.34
C ALA A 1 1.61 6.16 11.44
N PHE A 2 1.63 7.48 11.62
CA PHE A 2 1.04 8.45 10.71
C PHE A 2 2.15 9.22 10.02
N LEU A 3 2.09 9.32 8.69
CA LEU A 3 3.04 10.08 7.90
C LEU A 3 2.32 11.12 7.05
N GLY A 4 2.69 12.38 7.21
CA GLY A 4 2.12 13.54 6.53
C GLY A 4 1.50 14.55 7.47
N LYS A 5 1.23 15.73 6.93
CA LYS A 5 0.58 16.82 7.68
C LYS A 5 -0.91 16.56 7.89
N GLY A 6 -1.44 17.08 8.98
CA GLY A 6 -2.86 17.03 9.29
C GLY A 6 -3.30 15.85 10.15
N TRP A 7 -2.37 15.00 10.59
CA TRP A 7 -2.64 13.86 11.47
C TRP A 7 -2.29 14.10 12.94
N GLU A 8 -1.87 15.33 13.28
CA GLU A 8 -1.39 15.67 14.62
C GLU A 8 -2.43 15.38 15.70
N ARG A 9 -3.66 15.86 15.47
CA ARG A 9 -4.77 15.71 16.43
C ARG A 9 -5.18 14.25 16.62
N GLU A 10 -5.24 13.49 15.55
CA GLU A 10 -5.60 12.07 15.58
C GLU A 10 -4.54 11.26 16.31
N ALA A 11 -3.26 11.56 16.03
CA ALA A 11 -2.14 10.90 16.70
C ALA A 11 -2.14 11.19 18.22
N GLU A 12 -2.31 12.44 18.63
CA GLU A 12 -2.43 12.84 20.02
C GLU A 12 -3.62 12.15 20.72
N THR A 13 -4.78 12.14 20.06
CA THR A 13 -5.99 11.50 20.59
C THR A 13 -5.76 10.02 20.88
N LEU A 14 -5.13 9.29 19.96
CA LEU A 14 -4.83 7.89 20.14
C LEU A 14 -3.74 7.65 21.20
N GLN A 15 -2.72 8.52 21.27
CA GLN A 15 -1.70 8.45 22.33
C GLN A 15 -2.32 8.63 23.72
N HIS A 16 -3.21 9.62 23.89
CA HIS A 16 -3.95 9.83 25.16
C HIS A 16 -4.86 8.64 25.51
N ALA A 17 -5.35 7.92 24.51
CA ALA A 17 -6.12 6.68 24.72
C ALA A 17 -5.25 5.46 25.02
N GLY A 18 -3.92 5.62 25.10
CA GLY A 18 -2.97 4.56 25.47
C GLY A 18 -2.42 3.75 24.30
N PHE A 19 -2.66 4.15 23.06
CA PHE A 19 -2.08 3.48 21.89
C PHE A 19 -0.65 3.94 21.63
N VAL A 20 0.20 3.01 21.18
CA VAL A 20 1.55 3.34 20.71
C VAL A 20 1.44 3.89 19.29
N VAL A 21 1.57 5.21 19.17
CA VAL A 21 1.42 5.93 17.92
C VAL A 21 2.63 6.83 17.69
N SER A 22 3.18 6.78 16.48
CA SER A 22 4.14 7.76 15.98
C SER A 22 3.51 8.63 14.90
N HIS A 23 3.92 9.88 14.85
CA HIS A 23 3.52 10.82 13.81
C HIS A 23 4.75 11.58 13.30
N GLN A 24 4.82 11.75 12.00
CA GLN A 24 5.89 12.47 11.32
C GLN A 24 5.30 13.31 10.19
N ASN A 25 5.50 14.62 10.22
CA ASN A 25 4.95 15.54 9.21
C ASN A 25 5.58 15.38 7.84
N PHE A 26 6.87 15.00 7.82
CA PHE A 26 7.66 14.84 6.61
C PHE A 26 8.74 13.78 6.82
N ALA A 27 9.01 12.98 5.81
CA ALA A 27 10.13 12.07 5.77
C ALA A 27 11.11 12.51 4.66
N GLU A 28 12.39 12.60 4.97
CA GLU A 28 13.43 12.90 3.97
C GLU A 28 13.52 11.74 2.96
N ASP A 29 13.52 10.51 3.45
CA ASP A 29 13.39 9.30 2.63
C ASP A 29 12.08 8.57 2.99
N TYR A 30 11.10 8.72 2.12
CA TYR A 30 9.80 8.06 2.26
C TYR A 30 9.92 6.54 2.09
N ILE A 31 10.80 6.07 1.23
CA ILE A 31 10.99 4.64 0.98
C ILE A 31 11.61 3.95 2.21
N GLU A 32 12.57 4.60 2.86
CA GLU A 32 13.15 4.09 4.10
C GLU A 32 12.06 3.91 5.17
N VAL A 33 11.13 4.85 5.29
CA VAL A 33 10.00 4.72 6.23
C VAL A 33 9.11 3.53 5.85
N LEU A 34 8.79 3.33 4.58
CA LEU A 34 8.01 2.16 4.15
C LEU A 34 8.67 0.84 4.57
N GLN A 35 9.97 0.72 4.37
CA GLN A 35 10.73 -0.51 4.67
C GLN A 35 10.77 -0.88 6.16
N THR A 36 10.37 0.02 7.04
CA THR A 36 10.24 -0.26 8.49
C THR A 36 8.84 -0.70 8.92
N HIS A 37 7.93 -0.88 7.97
CA HIS A 37 6.53 -1.23 8.23
C HIS A 37 6.09 -2.43 7.37
N ASP A 38 5.09 -3.16 7.84
CA ASP A 38 4.57 -4.37 7.18
C ASP A 38 3.27 -4.09 6.40
N ILE A 39 2.49 -3.11 6.87
CA ILE A 39 1.15 -2.81 6.34
C ILE A 39 1.02 -1.33 6.06
N GLN A 40 0.49 -0.99 4.90
CA GLN A 40 0.00 0.36 4.60
C GLN A 40 -1.52 0.38 4.57
N LEU A 41 -2.12 1.18 5.46
CA LEU A 41 -3.54 1.49 5.43
C LEU A 41 -3.79 2.72 4.55
N THR A 42 -4.71 2.59 3.59
CA THR A 42 -4.99 3.63 2.59
C THR A 42 -6.50 3.93 2.53
N PRO A 43 -7.02 4.77 3.45
CA PRO A 43 -8.44 5.10 3.53
C PRO A 43 -8.82 6.23 2.56
N ILE A 44 -8.57 6.08 1.27
CA ILE A 44 -8.88 7.09 0.26
C ILE A 44 -10.32 6.90 -0.21
N ALA A 45 -11.21 7.82 0.14
CA ALA A 45 -12.60 7.80 -0.29
C ALA A 45 -12.81 8.39 -1.68
N VAL A 46 -12.06 9.45 -2.02
CA VAL A 46 -12.17 10.19 -3.29
C VAL A 46 -10.77 10.52 -3.80
N GLY A 47 -10.56 10.29 -5.07
CA GLY A 47 -9.31 10.64 -5.74
C GLY A 47 -9.25 10.05 -7.14
N THR A 48 -8.63 10.77 -8.06
CA THR A 48 -8.44 10.34 -9.46
C THR A 48 -6.98 10.00 -9.73
N GLY A 49 -6.75 9.11 -10.69
CA GLY A 49 -5.41 8.72 -11.15
C GLY A 49 -4.72 7.66 -10.29
N THR A 50 -3.55 7.26 -10.74
CA THR A 50 -2.72 6.26 -10.07
C THR A 50 -2.16 6.78 -8.76
N LYS A 51 -2.29 6.01 -7.72
CA LYS A 51 -1.84 6.37 -6.37
C LYS A 51 -0.37 5.98 -6.19
N GLY A 52 0.56 6.87 -6.51
CA GLY A 52 2.01 6.63 -6.43
C GLY A 52 2.46 6.05 -5.08
N LYS A 53 1.98 6.62 -3.96
CA LYS A 53 2.31 6.11 -2.62
C LYS A 53 1.83 4.68 -2.36
N VAL A 54 0.73 4.28 -2.99
CA VAL A 54 0.21 2.90 -2.89
C VAL A 54 1.09 1.95 -3.69
N LEU A 55 1.49 2.35 -4.90
CA LEU A 55 2.44 1.59 -5.73
C LEU A 55 3.78 1.43 -5.02
N ASP A 56 4.31 2.50 -4.44
CA ASP A 56 5.57 2.47 -3.70
C ASP A 56 5.51 1.48 -2.53
N ALA A 57 4.41 1.48 -1.76
CA ALA A 57 4.24 0.55 -0.65
C ALA A 57 4.22 -0.91 -1.11
N ILE A 58 3.41 -1.21 -2.14
CA ILE A 58 3.33 -2.57 -2.68
C ILE A 58 4.66 -3.02 -3.26
N ALA A 59 5.34 -2.15 -4.02
CA ALA A 59 6.65 -2.45 -4.61
C ALA A 59 7.74 -2.70 -3.56
N ASN A 60 7.61 -2.11 -2.37
CA ASN A 60 8.50 -2.33 -1.23
C ASN A 60 8.04 -3.47 -0.30
N GLY A 61 7.04 -4.26 -0.69
CA GLY A 61 6.65 -5.48 0.00
C GLY A 61 5.64 -5.29 1.13
N LEU A 62 5.02 -4.11 1.27
CA LEU A 62 3.98 -3.91 2.27
C LEU A 62 2.66 -4.54 1.82
N LEU A 63 1.94 -5.14 2.74
CA LEU A 63 0.54 -5.48 2.53
C LEU A 63 -0.29 -4.19 2.51
N VAL A 64 -0.95 -3.91 1.39
CA VAL A 64 -1.85 -2.76 1.32
C VAL A 64 -3.26 -3.18 1.68
N VAL A 65 -3.83 -2.44 2.64
CA VAL A 65 -5.23 -2.53 3.07
C VAL A 65 -5.90 -1.21 2.71
N GLY A 66 -6.81 -1.21 1.76
CA GLY A 66 -7.35 0.03 1.21
C GLY A 66 -8.82 -0.04 0.83
N THR A 67 -9.38 1.12 0.55
CA THR A 67 -10.71 1.25 -0.07
C THR A 67 -10.64 0.93 -1.56
N PRO A 68 -11.74 0.61 -2.24
CA PRO A 68 -11.76 0.43 -3.70
C PRO A 68 -11.16 1.62 -4.45
N GLY A 69 -11.46 2.86 -4.04
CA GLY A 69 -10.90 4.06 -4.66
C GLY A 69 -9.39 4.22 -4.47
N ALA A 70 -8.82 3.64 -3.41
CA ALA A 70 -7.37 3.67 -3.18
C ALA A 70 -6.60 2.74 -4.13
N LEU A 71 -7.21 1.63 -4.53
CA LEU A 71 -6.59 0.59 -5.35
C LEU A 71 -7.08 0.59 -6.81
N GLU A 72 -7.90 1.57 -7.16
CA GLU A 72 -8.33 1.77 -8.54
C GLU A 72 -7.14 2.00 -9.48
N ASN A 73 -7.14 1.31 -10.62
CA ASN A 73 -6.06 1.34 -11.63
C ASN A 73 -4.71 0.76 -11.17
N ILE A 74 -4.69 0.01 -10.07
CA ILE A 74 -3.52 -0.75 -9.63
C ILE A 74 -3.76 -2.23 -9.94
N ALA A 75 -2.74 -2.92 -10.45
CA ALA A 75 -2.82 -4.33 -10.84
C ALA A 75 -2.75 -5.25 -9.61
N VAL A 76 -3.76 -5.17 -8.75
CA VAL A 76 -3.90 -6.02 -7.56
C VAL A 76 -5.33 -6.53 -7.41
N GLU A 77 -5.49 -7.64 -6.71
CA GLU A 77 -6.77 -8.31 -6.50
C GLU A 77 -7.00 -8.61 -5.02
N HIS A 78 -8.20 -8.26 -4.53
CA HIS A 78 -8.60 -8.51 -3.15
C HIS A 78 -8.47 -10.00 -2.78
N GLY A 79 -7.87 -10.27 -1.63
CA GLY A 79 -7.67 -11.62 -1.09
C GLY A 79 -6.54 -12.40 -1.75
N LYS A 80 -5.88 -11.86 -2.78
CA LYS A 80 -4.75 -12.49 -3.46
C LYS A 80 -3.47 -11.67 -3.35
N SER A 81 -3.57 -10.34 -3.53
CA SER A 81 -2.43 -9.44 -3.59
C SER A 81 -2.64 -8.12 -2.85
N CYS A 82 -3.81 -7.93 -2.28
CA CYS A 82 -4.16 -6.81 -1.40
C CYS A 82 -5.42 -7.14 -0.59
N LEU A 83 -5.76 -6.26 0.35
CA LEU A 83 -7.04 -6.30 1.07
C LEU A 83 -7.86 -5.05 0.75
N LEU A 84 -9.12 -5.25 0.35
CA LEU A 84 -10.11 -4.19 0.18
C LEU A 84 -11.13 -4.23 1.31
N TYR A 85 -11.51 -3.06 1.83
CA TYR A 85 -12.60 -2.92 2.79
C TYR A 85 -13.58 -1.84 2.34
N HIS A 86 -14.85 -1.98 2.71
CA HIS A 86 -15.93 -1.07 2.35
C HIS A 86 -16.53 -0.37 3.58
N SER A 87 -16.19 -0.82 4.79
CA SER A 87 -16.68 -0.24 6.04
C SER A 87 -15.61 -0.28 7.14
N PRO A 88 -15.69 0.62 8.14
CA PRO A 88 -14.81 0.55 9.31
C PRO A 88 -14.87 -0.77 10.06
N HIS A 89 -16.05 -1.39 10.13
CA HIS A 89 -16.22 -2.69 10.80
C HIS A 89 -15.46 -3.81 10.07
N GLU A 90 -15.55 -3.84 8.76
CA GLU A 90 -14.81 -4.79 7.91
C GLU A 90 -13.29 -4.60 8.06
N LEU A 91 -12.82 -3.35 8.06
CA LEU A 91 -11.41 -3.03 8.31
C LEU A 91 -10.92 -3.58 9.66
N VAL A 92 -11.66 -3.33 10.74
CA VAL A 92 -11.30 -3.81 12.08
C VAL A 92 -11.21 -5.35 12.11
N THR A 93 -12.17 -6.03 11.48
CA THR A 93 -12.17 -7.49 11.37
C THR A 93 -10.95 -8.00 10.61
N MET A 94 -10.63 -7.39 9.47
CA MET A 94 -9.44 -7.75 8.67
C MET A 94 -8.15 -7.56 9.48
N LEU A 95 -7.97 -6.39 10.10
CA LEU A 95 -6.76 -6.10 10.88
C LEU A 95 -6.60 -7.05 12.07
N ALA A 96 -7.70 -7.46 12.72
CA ALA A 96 -7.67 -8.43 13.82
C ALA A 96 -7.29 -9.86 13.35
N THR A 97 -7.51 -10.18 12.08
CA THR A 97 -7.20 -11.50 11.51
C THR A 97 -5.73 -11.62 11.10
N ILE A 98 -5.09 -10.54 10.71
CA ILE A 98 -3.71 -10.55 10.20
C ILE A 98 -2.71 -11.21 11.15
N PRO A 99 -2.67 -10.90 12.47
CA PRO A 99 -1.70 -11.52 13.38
C PRO A 99 -1.88 -13.02 13.58
N GLN A 100 -3.04 -13.56 13.20
CA GLN A 100 -3.35 -14.99 13.33
C GLN A 100 -2.89 -15.80 12.11
N HIS A 101 -2.61 -15.14 10.98
CA HIS A 101 -2.30 -15.75 9.69
C HIS A 101 -1.13 -15.01 8.98
N VAL A 102 -0.08 -14.67 9.71
CA VAL A 102 1.04 -13.83 9.21
C VAL A 102 1.60 -14.35 7.89
N SER A 103 1.93 -15.65 7.81
CA SER A 103 2.51 -16.24 6.60
C SER A 103 1.62 -16.17 5.36
N ASP A 104 0.29 -16.17 5.53
CA ASP A 104 -0.63 -16.03 4.41
C ASP A 104 -0.63 -14.58 3.89
N TYR A 105 -0.57 -13.62 4.79
CA TYR A 105 -0.52 -12.20 4.44
C TYR A 105 0.84 -11.76 3.91
N GLU A 106 1.94 -12.36 4.35
CA GLU A 106 3.27 -12.18 3.75
C GLU A 106 3.28 -12.66 2.29
N ARG A 107 2.71 -13.84 2.01
CA ARG A 107 2.55 -14.33 0.64
C ARG A 107 1.66 -13.43 -0.22
N MET A 108 0.61 -12.87 0.37
CA MET A 108 -0.27 -11.91 -0.30
C MET A 108 0.48 -10.61 -0.65
N ALA A 109 1.28 -10.09 0.27
CA ALA A 109 2.10 -8.90 0.03
C ALA A 109 3.13 -9.13 -1.09
N GLU A 110 3.81 -10.30 -1.10
CA GLU A 110 4.75 -10.65 -2.16
C GLU A 110 4.06 -10.83 -3.52
N ALA A 111 2.88 -11.46 -3.56
CA ALA A 111 2.08 -11.54 -4.78
C ALA A 111 1.68 -10.15 -5.31
N GLY A 112 1.35 -9.21 -4.42
CA GLY A 112 1.11 -7.81 -4.77
C GLY A 112 2.33 -7.14 -5.37
N ARG A 113 3.49 -7.32 -4.76
CA ARG A 113 4.77 -6.80 -5.24
C ARG A 113 5.10 -7.32 -6.64
N GLU A 114 4.99 -8.62 -6.87
CA GLU A 114 5.21 -9.23 -8.19
C GLU A 114 4.27 -8.63 -9.25
N GLN A 115 2.98 -8.48 -8.95
CA GLN A 115 2.00 -7.89 -9.86
C GLN A 115 2.32 -6.43 -10.21
N VAL A 116 2.64 -5.62 -9.21
CA VAL A 116 2.99 -4.21 -9.41
C VAL A 116 4.28 -4.08 -10.23
N LEU A 117 5.31 -4.85 -9.92
CA LEU A 117 6.56 -4.84 -10.68
C LEU A 117 6.35 -5.29 -12.13
N ALA A 118 5.51 -6.29 -12.37
CA ALA A 118 5.21 -6.77 -13.72
C ALA A 118 4.42 -5.76 -14.58
N HIS A 119 3.51 -4.98 -13.97
CA HIS A 119 2.55 -4.16 -14.70
C HIS A 119 2.80 -2.66 -14.65
N HIS A 120 3.50 -2.16 -13.63
CA HIS A 120 3.69 -0.73 -13.37
C HIS A 120 5.14 -0.26 -13.47
N GLN A 121 6.09 -1.13 -13.79
CA GLN A 121 7.45 -0.68 -14.11
C GLN A 121 7.47 0.11 -15.41
N CYS A 122 8.34 1.12 -15.47
CA CYS A 122 8.50 1.99 -16.64
C CYS A 122 8.73 1.19 -17.93
N LEU A 123 9.58 0.17 -17.90
CA LEU A 123 9.85 -0.69 -19.04
C LEU A 123 8.63 -1.48 -19.52
N ALA A 124 7.81 -2.00 -18.58
CA ALA A 124 6.58 -2.71 -18.94
C ALA A 124 5.55 -1.79 -19.59
N ILE A 125 5.48 -0.53 -19.14
CA ILE A 125 4.60 0.49 -19.71
C ILE A 125 5.08 0.89 -21.12
N VAL A 126 6.36 1.13 -21.29
CA VAL A 126 6.98 1.47 -22.60
C VAL A 126 6.75 0.35 -23.60
N HIS A 127 6.96 -0.91 -23.20
CA HIS A 127 6.71 -2.07 -24.05
C HIS A 127 5.23 -2.15 -24.51
N LYS A 128 4.28 -1.93 -23.59
CA LYS A 128 2.85 -1.91 -23.93
C LYS A 128 2.46 -0.78 -24.87
N LEU A 129 3.00 0.42 -24.68
CA LEU A 129 2.64 1.60 -25.45
C LEU A 129 3.26 1.63 -26.84
N PHE A 130 4.48 1.17 -26.98
CA PHE A 130 5.25 1.30 -28.21
C PHE A 130 5.52 -0.01 -28.93
N HIS A 131 5.08 -1.14 -28.38
CA HIS A 131 5.40 -2.49 -28.88
C HIS A 131 6.93 -2.68 -29.06
N TRP A 132 7.72 -2.01 -28.22
CA TRP A 132 9.17 -2.02 -28.30
C TRP A 132 9.70 -3.25 -27.59
N ASP A 133 10.32 -4.15 -28.34
CA ASP A 133 11.04 -5.28 -27.79
C ASP A 133 12.44 -4.83 -27.35
N ILE A 134 12.64 -4.75 -26.02
CA ILE A 134 13.90 -4.29 -25.41
C ILE A 134 14.98 -5.38 -25.46
N SER A 135 14.64 -6.60 -25.83
CA SER A 135 15.61 -7.70 -25.98
C SER A 135 16.65 -7.48 -27.10
N SER A 136 16.47 -6.43 -27.88
CA SER A 136 17.39 -6.05 -28.99
C SER A 136 18.32 -4.88 -28.70
N VAL A 137 18.34 -4.35 -27.47
CA VAL A 137 19.26 -3.27 -27.06
C VAL A 137 20.33 -3.88 -26.17
N GLU A 138 21.38 -4.39 -26.79
CA GLU A 138 22.68 -4.63 -26.16
C GLU A 138 23.52 -3.33 -26.12
#